data_7f2b5a565a38c5582596f5d996048a05
#
_entry.id   7f2b5a565a38c5582596f5d996048a05
#
_cell.length_a   1.000
_cell.length_b   1.000
_cell.length_c   1.000
_cell.angle_alpha   90.00
_cell.angle_beta   90.00
_cell.angle_gamma   90.00
#
_symmetry.space_group_name_H-M   'P 1'
#
loop_
_entity.id
_entity.type
_entity.pdbx_description
1 polymer ?
#
loop_
_entity_poly.entity_id
_entity_poly.type
_entity_poly.pdbx_seq_one_letter_code
_entity_poly.pdbx_strand_id
1 'polypeptide(L)'
;KGLIGRIAPIIVHFSMILVLVGTIVSSLFGFKAQEIVPKTENFHIQNILSNGQLTVIPQNSARVNDFWITYTKNKTISQFYSDISILNTNGNEIKRKTISVNYPLVDKGVYYYQTDWNLIGLRFKTNTNQIIEYPLVNVFPNQEKIWLTWISNNQFTQNGIILLIDNLEGYCSIYNDTGQF
;
A
#
# COMPACT_ATOMS: atom_id res chain seq x y z
N LYS A 1 17.07 39.01 -35.06
CA LYS A 1 16.73 37.68 -34.47
C LYS A 1 18.05 37.06 -34.05
N GLY A 2 18.36 37.07 -32.75
CA GLY A 2 19.64 36.60 -32.19
C GLY A 2 19.83 35.07 -32.29
N LEU A 3 21.04 34.62 -32.00
CA LEU A 3 21.46 33.20 -32.00
C LEU A 3 20.48 32.29 -31.22
N ILE A 4 19.96 32.76 -30.09
CA ILE A 4 18.99 32.09 -29.22
C ILE A 4 17.71 31.74 -29.99
N GLY A 5 17.20 32.61 -30.88
CA GLY A 5 15.99 32.31 -31.64
C GLY A 5 16.17 31.23 -32.72
N ARG A 6 17.40 30.87 -33.05
CA ARG A 6 17.71 29.76 -33.99
C ARG A 6 17.93 28.44 -33.28
N ILE A 7 18.35 28.47 -32.01
CA ILE A 7 18.62 27.28 -31.21
C ILE A 7 17.32 26.72 -30.61
N ALA A 8 16.36 27.58 -30.26
CA ALA A 8 15.10 27.16 -29.61
C ALA A 8 14.35 26.03 -30.36
N PRO A 9 14.12 26.08 -31.68
CA PRO A 9 13.48 24.98 -32.41
C PRO A 9 14.26 23.66 -32.34
N ILE A 10 15.60 23.74 -32.37
CA ILE A 10 16.46 22.55 -32.28
C ILE A 10 16.31 21.88 -30.94
N ILE A 11 16.29 22.66 -29.86
CA ILE A 11 16.10 22.13 -28.51
C ILE A 11 14.72 21.48 -28.38
N VAL A 12 13.67 22.07 -28.91
CA VAL A 12 12.32 21.54 -28.89
C VAL A 12 12.25 20.19 -29.61
N HIS A 13 12.75 20.11 -30.84
CA HIS A 13 12.74 18.84 -31.59
C HIS A 13 13.59 17.77 -30.92
N PHE A 14 14.75 18.12 -30.40
CA PHE A 14 15.60 17.19 -29.65
C PHE A 14 14.89 16.66 -28.38
N SER A 15 14.18 17.53 -27.65
CA SER A 15 13.40 17.13 -26.48
C SER A 15 12.26 16.18 -26.85
N MET A 16 11.58 16.42 -27.99
CA MET A 16 10.54 15.50 -28.49
C MET A 16 11.12 14.11 -28.82
N ILE A 17 12.29 14.09 -29.50
CA ILE A 17 12.97 12.82 -29.81
C ILE A 17 13.35 12.07 -28.51
N LEU A 18 13.87 12.77 -27.50
CA LEU A 18 14.22 12.19 -26.21
C LEU A 18 13.01 11.56 -25.52
N VAL A 19 11.86 12.24 -25.55
CA VAL A 19 10.62 11.71 -24.99
C VAL A 19 10.18 10.45 -25.73
N LEU A 20 10.22 10.46 -27.08
CA LEU A 20 9.88 9.28 -27.90
C LEU A 20 10.81 8.10 -27.61
N VAL A 21 12.12 8.33 -27.56
CA VAL A 21 13.08 7.28 -27.21
C VAL A 21 12.82 6.76 -25.80
N GLY A 22 12.57 7.64 -24.82
CA GLY A 22 12.24 7.26 -23.45
C GLY A 22 10.98 6.40 -23.36
N THR A 23 9.93 6.72 -24.11
CA THR A 23 8.69 5.90 -24.15
C THR A 23 8.94 4.53 -24.79
N ILE A 24 9.72 4.44 -25.86
CA ILE A 24 10.10 3.17 -26.49
C ILE A 24 10.88 2.31 -25.51
N VAL A 25 11.90 2.85 -24.86
CA VAL A 25 12.71 2.14 -23.86
C VAL A 25 11.82 1.65 -22.70
N SER A 26 10.96 2.52 -22.18
CA SER A 26 10.03 2.16 -21.10
C SER A 26 9.05 1.06 -21.50
N SER A 27 8.54 1.09 -22.74
CA SER A 27 7.59 0.07 -23.22
C SER A 27 8.26 -1.29 -23.47
N LEU A 28 9.55 -1.32 -23.77
CA LEU A 28 10.28 -2.56 -24.01
C LEU A 28 10.81 -3.20 -22.70
N PHE A 29 11.32 -2.40 -21.77
CA PHE A 29 12.05 -2.86 -20.60
C PHE A 29 11.32 -2.59 -19.27
N GLY A 30 10.29 -1.76 -19.26
CA GLY A 30 9.56 -1.40 -18.05
C GLY A 30 8.52 -2.42 -17.64
N PHE A 31 8.17 -2.44 -16.36
CA PHE A 31 7.01 -3.17 -15.86
C PHE A 31 6.29 -2.35 -14.79
N LYS A 32 5.02 -2.69 -14.57
CA LYS A 32 4.20 -2.20 -13.48
C LYS A 32 3.50 -3.38 -12.83
N ALA A 33 3.62 -3.50 -11.52
CA ALA A 33 2.95 -4.50 -10.71
C ALA A 33 2.27 -3.81 -9.52
N GLN A 34 1.28 -4.46 -8.95
CA GLN A 34 0.58 -3.99 -7.75
C GLN A 34 0.29 -5.17 -6.84
N GLU A 35 0.77 -5.10 -5.61
CA GLU A 35 0.58 -6.15 -4.62
C GLU A 35 -0.23 -5.62 -3.43
N ILE A 36 -1.11 -6.44 -2.89
CA ILE A 36 -1.81 -6.20 -1.63
C ILE A 36 -1.11 -7.04 -0.58
N VAL A 37 -0.43 -6.38 0.35
CA VAL A 37 0.45 -7.05 1.30
C VAL A 37 0.02 -6.73 2.72
N PRO A 38 -0.34 -7.73 3.53
CA PRO A 38 -0.57 -7.55 4.95
C PRO A 38 0.72 -7.11 5.67
N LYS A 39 0.55 -6.37 6.76
CA LYS A 39 1.66 -6.04 7.67
C LYS A 39 2.35 -7.31 8.16
N THR A 40 3.67 -7.31 8.22
CA THR A 40 4.59 -8.41 8.60
C THR A 40 4.74 -9.53 7.57
N GLU A 41 4.05 -9.47 6.43
CA GLU A 41 4.11 -10.49 5.40
C GLU A 41 5.19 -10.22 4.36
N ASN A 42 5.74 -11.32 3.82
CA ASN A 42 6.64 -11.30 2.68
C ASN A 42 5.82 -11.35 1.38
N PHE A 43 6.30 -10.66 0.37
CA PHE A 43 5.71 -10.70 -0.96
C PHE A 43 6.76 -10.77 -2.06
N HIS A 44 6.35 -11.30 -3.20
CA HIS A 44 7.08 -11.28 -4.45
C HIS A 44 6.27 -10.48 -5.47
N ILE A 45 6.93 -9.99 -6.50
CA ILE A 45 6.24 -9.33 -7.61
C ILE A 45 5.53 -10.39 -8.44
N GLN A 46 4.22 -10.51 -8.32
CA GLN A 46 3.39 -11.52 -8.99
C GLN A 46 2.25 -10.91 -9.81
N ASN A 47 1.57 -9.91 -9.25
CA ASN A 47 0.43 -9.27 -9.92
C ASN A 47 0.92 -8.18 -10.89
N ILE A 48 1.34 -8.61 -12.07
CA ILE A 48 1.90 -7.75 -13.11
C ILE A 48 0.74 -7.15 -13.91
N LEU A 49 0.61 -5.82 -13.85
CA LEU A 49 -0.40 -5.07 -14.61
C LEU A 49 0.03 -4.82 -16.04
N SER A 50 1.32 -4.60 -16.27
CA SER A 50 1.92 -4.43 -17.59
C SER A 50 3.40 -4.74 -17.56
N ASN A 51 3.93 -5.29 -18.63
CA ASN A 51 5.35 -5.55 -18.82
C ASN A 51 5.75 -5.40 -20.28
N GLY A 52 6.97 -4.94 -20.50
CA GLY A 52 7.59 -4.89 -21.80
C GLY A 52 8.13 -6.25 -22.25
N GLN A 53 8.31 -6.45 -23.55
CA GLN A 53 8.76 -7.73 -24.12
C GLN A 53 10.18 -8.16 -23.67
N LEU A 54 11.02 -7.21 -23.30
CA LEU A 54 12.39 -7.44 -22.87
C LEU A 54 12.58 -7.21 -21.34
N THR A 55 11.48 -7.17 -20.61
CA THR A 55 11.51 -6.93 -19.17
C THR A 55 12.04 -8.14 -18.40
N VAL A 56 12.95 -7.88 -17.47
CA VAL A 56 13.40 -8.87 -16.49
C VAL A 56 12.86 -8.48 -15.11
N ILE A 57 11.97 -9.32 -14.58
CA ILE A 57 11.36 -9.10 -13.27
C ILE A 57 12.31 -9.64 -12.19
N PRO A 58 12.65 -8.82 -11.17
CA PRO A 58 13.51 -9.27 -10.08
C PRO A 58 12.91 -10.43 -9.28
N GLN A 59 13.75 -11.40 -8.92
CA GLN A 59 13.37 -12.57 -8.10
C GLN A 59 13.45 -12.29 -6.59
N ASN A 60 13.81 -11.07 -6.18
CA ASN A 60 13.89 -10.69 -4.77
C ASN A 60 12.49 -10.64 -4.17
N SER A 61 12.38 -11.07 -2.90
CA SER A 61 11.19 -10.82 -2.11
C SER A 61 11.29 -9.49 -1.37
N ALA A 62 10.17 -8.97 -0.95
CA ALA A 62 10.12 -7.83 -0.05
C ALA A 62 9.19 -8.15 1.13
N ARG A 63 9.34 -7.42 2.23
CA ARG A 63 8.50 -7.56 3.42
C ARG A 63 8.02 -6.19 3.88
N VAL A 64 6.75 -6.10 4.22
CA VAL A 64 6.20 -4.95 4.93
C VAL A 64 6.39 -5.17 6.43
N ASN A 65 7.37 -4.51 7.04
CA ASN A 65 7.67 -4.68 8.47
C ASN A 65 6.63 -3.96 9.33
N ASP A 66 6.26 -2.75 8.93
CA ASP A 66 5.29 -1.94 9.64
C ASP A 66 4.55 -0.99 8.70
N PHE A 67 3.38 -0.55 9.15
CA PHE A 67 2.56 0.45 8.49
C PHE A 67 1.93 1.34 9.55
N TRP A 68 1.96 2.67 9.34
CA TRP A 68 1.29 3.63 10.23
C TRP A 68 0.83 4.87 9.47
N ILE A 69 -0.10 5.57 10.08
CA ILE A 69 -0.67 6.81 9.56
C ILE A 69 -0.40 7.93 10.56
N THR A 70 -0.10 9.11 10.05
CA THR A 70 -0.01 10.32 10.86
C THR A 70 -1.17 11.25 10.55
N TYR A 71 -1.61 11.98 11.56
CA TYR A 71 -2.74 12.89 11.48
C TYR A 71 -2.32 14.33 11.69
N THR A 72 -3.06 15.26 11.07
CA THR A 72 -2.95 16.70 11.36
C THR A 72 -3.59 17.02 12.70
N LYS A 73 -3.40 18.28 13.17
CA LYS A 73 -4.10 18.77 14.38
C LYS A 73 -5.63 18.72 14.27
N ASN A 74 -6.16 18.73 13.06
CA ASN A 74 -7.60 18.66 12.77
C ASN A 74 -8.09 17.21 12.56
N LYS A 75 -7.31 16.21 12.95
CA LYS A 75 -7.61 14.77 12.83
C LYS A 75 -7.77 14.26 11.38
N THR A 76 -7.38 15.05 10.39
CA THR A 76 -7.30 14.58 9.01
C THR A 76 -5.99 13.84 8.77
N ILE A 77 -6.00 12.84 7.90
CA ILE A 77 -4.79 12.08 7.55
C ILE A 77 -3.76 13.01 6.93
N SER A 78 -2.56 13.04 7.50
CA SER A 78 -1.42 13.82 7.00
C SER A 78 -0.59 13.01 6.03
N GLN A 79 -0.20 11.79 6.40
CA GLN A 79 0.69 10.94 5.61
C GLN A 79 0.58 9.48 6.03
N PHE A 80 0.86 8.57 5.07
CA PHE A 80 1.02 7.14 5.32
C PHE A 80 2.48 6.76 5.21
N TYR A 81 2.89 5.81 6.04
CA TYR A 81 4.24 5.27 6.05
C TYR A 81 4.22 3.76 6.03
N SER A 82 5.11 3.17 5.25
CA SER A 82 5.40 1.74 5.29
C SER A 82 6.90 1.52 5.49
N ASP A 83 7.26 0.68 6.42
CA ASP A 83 8.62 0.22 6.60
C ASP A 83 8.82 -1.06 5.80
N ILE A 84 9.62 -0.99 4.73
CA ILE A 84 9.80 -2.09 3.77
C ILE A 84 11.24 -2.56 3.78
N SER A 85 11.41 -3.88 3.83
CA SER A 85 12.68 -4.56 3.64
C SER A 85 12.70 -5.31 2.31
N ILE A 86 13.80 -5.21 1.58
CA ILE A 86 14.10 -6.08 0.45
C ILE A 86 14.93 -7.26 0.96
N LEU A 87 14.53 -8.46 0.59
CA LEU A 87 15.16 -9.71 1.01
C LEU A 87 15.85 -10.37 -0.21
N ASN A 88 16.97 -10.99 0.03
CA ASN A 88 17.59 -11.85 -0.99
C ASN A 88 16.87 -13.20 -1.08
N THR A 89 17.34 -14.06 -2.00
CA THR A 89 16.78 -15.42 -2.20
C THR A 89 16.90 -16.32 -0.97
N ASN A 90 17.81 -16.00 -0.04
CA ASN A 90 17.98 -16.72 1.22
C ASN A 90 17.11 -16.16 2.37
N GLY A 91 16.30 -15.15 2.10
CA GLY A 91 15.45 -14.48 3.10
C GLY A 91 16.17 -13.44 3.97
N ASN A 92 17.45 -13.14 3.71
CA ASN A 92 18.18 -12.13 4.46
C ASN A 92 17.85 -10.73 3.95
N GLU A 93 17.68 -9.79 4.89
CA GLU A 93 17.47 -8.39 4.57
C GLU A 93 18.73 -7.77 3.95
N ILE A 94 18.60 -7.22 2.74
CA ILE A 94 19.67 -6.54 2.02
C ILE A 94 19.49 -5.03 1.97
N LYS A 95 18.26 -4.55 2.12
CA LYS A 95 17.93 -3.13 2.14
C LYS A 95 16.65 -2.89 2.91
N ARG A 96 16.59 -1.79 3.66
CA ARG A 96 15.42 -1.37 4.40
C ARG A 96 15.20 0.12 4.27
N LYS A 97 13.94 0.55 4.13
CA LYS A 97 13.57 1.96 4.08
C LYS A 97 12.12 2.14 4.50
N THR A 98 11.86 3.17 5.29
CA THR A 98 10.52 3.72 5.46
C THR A 98 10.15 4.52 4.21
N ILE A 99 9.09 4.11 3.54
CA ILE A 99 8.53 4.81 2.39
C ILE A 99 7.29 5.59 2.79
N SER A 100 6.97 6.60 2.01
CA SER A 100 5.73 7.38 2.11
C SER A 100 5.28 7.80 0.71
N VAL A 101 4.13 8.49 0.61
CA VAL A 101 3.66 9.02 -0.67
C VAL A 101 4.75 9.88 -1.31
N ASN A 102 5.10 9.59 -2.56
CA ASN A 102 6.17 10.20 -3.35
C ASN A 102 7.63 9.96 -2.86
N TYR A 103 7.84 9.13 -1.83
CA TYR A 103 9.18 8.75 -1.35
C TYR A 103 9.38 7.23 -1.41
N PRO A 104 9.57 6.66 -2.61
CA PRO A 104 9.69 5.23 -2.80
C PRO A 104 11.00 4.66 -2.24
N LEU A 105 11.02 3.34 -2.02
CA LEU A 105 12.25 2.58 -1.95
C LEU A 105 12.67 2.22 -3.38
N VAL A 106 13.95 2.38 -3.69
CA VAL A 106 14.52 2.01 -5.00
C VAL A 106 15.53 0.92 -4.80
N ASP A 107 15.37 -0.20 -5.51
CA ASP A 107 16.35 -1.30 -5.53
C ASP A 107 16.50 -1.84 -6.95
N LYS A 108 17.74 -1.86 -7.45
CA LYS A 108 18.10 -2.36 -8.79
C LYS A 108 17.20 -1.85 -9.92
N GLY A 109 16.84 -0.57 -9.88
CA GLY A 109 15.97 0.08 -10.87
C GLY A 109 14.48 -0.12 -10.66
N VAL A 110 14.07 -0.89 -9.66
CA VAL A 110 12.67 -1.06 -9.26
C VAL A 110 12.31 -0.05 -8.19
N TYR A 111 11.17 0.61 -8.38
CA TYR A 111 10.62 1.60 -7.45
C TYR A 111 9.42 0.99 -6.73
N TYR A 112 9.50 0.91 -5.41
CA TYR A 112 8.43 0.42 -4.54
C TYR A 112 7.70 1.62 -3.96
N TYR A 113 6.48 1.85 -4.44
CA TYR A 113 5.60 2.93 -3.97
C TYR A 113 4.49 2.36 -3.09
N GLN A 114 4.09 3.13 -2.11
CA GLN A 114 2.81 2.93 -1.44
C GLN A 114 1.73 3.70 -2.20
N THR A 115 0.72 3.00 -2.68
CA THR A 115 -0.36 3.58 -3.49
C THR A 115 -1.69 3.66 -2.74
N ASP A 116 -1.97 2.67 -1.87
CA ASP A 116 -3.20 2.62 -1.07
C ASP A 116 -2.97 1.79 0.19
N TRP A 117 -3.96 1.77 1.07
CA TRP A 117 -3.99 0.97 2.28
C TRP A 117 -5.42 0.57 2.62
N ASN A 118 -5.59 -0.54 3.35
CA ASN A 118 -6.88 -1.00 3.82
C ASN A 118 -6.72 -1.76 5.14
N LEU A 119 -7.80 -1.85 5.93
CA LEU A 119 -7.89 -2.77 7.04
C LEU A 119 -8.49 -4.09 6.53
N ILE A 120 -7.83 -5.20 6.82
CA ILE A 120 -8.27 -6.53 6.39
C ILE A 120 -8.84 -7.36 7.54
N GLY A 121 -8.50 -7.03 8.77
CA GLY A 121 -8.96 -7.79 9.93
C GLY A 121 -8.63 -7.10 11.25
N LEU A 122 -9.32 -7.54 12.28
CA LEU A 122 -9.05 -7.21 13.67
C LEU A 122 -8.46 -8.42 14.37
N ARG A 123 -7.44 -8.15 15.17
CA ARG A 123 -6.79 -9.15 15.98
C ARG A 123 -6.99 -8.80 17.45
N PHE A 124 -7.69 -9.66 18.16
CA PHE A 124 -7.92 -9.54 19.60
C PHE A 124 -7.02 -10.50 20.36
N LYS A 125 -6.41 -9.99 21.41
CA LYS A 125 -5.70 -10.81 22.37
C LYS A 125 -6.58 -11.00 23.61
N THR A 126 -6.94 -12.23 23.91
CA THR A 126 -7.75 -12.56 25.09
C THR A 126 -6.90 -12.52 26.36
N ASN A 127 -7.55 -12.51 27.52
CA ASN A 127 -6.89 -12.61 28.82
C ASN A 127 -6.07 -13.89 28.97
N THR A 128 -6.40 -14.93 28.21
CA THR A 128 -5.68 -16.21 28.14
C THR A 128 -4.53 -16.22 27.13
N ASN A 129 -4.13 -15.06 26.61
CA ASN A 129 -3.13 -14.91 25.54
C ASN A 129 -3.48 -15.58 24.19
N GLN A 130 -4.70 -16.03 24.02
CA GLN A 130 -5.16 -16.50 22.71
C GLN A 130 -5.37 -15.33 21.77
N ILE A 131 -5.02 -15.51 20.50
CA ILE A 131 -5.25 -14.53 19.44
C ILE A 131 -6.47 -14.99 18.64
N ILE A 132 -7.46 -14.12 18.52
CA ILE A 132 -8.66 -14.35 17.71
C ILE A 132 -8.67 -13.28 16.61
N GLU A 133 -8.87 -13.69 15.38
CA GLU A 133 -8.90 -12.80 14.22
C GLU A 133 -10.29 -12.78 13.61
N TYR A 134 -10.77 -11.58 13.31
CA TYR A 134 -12.03 -11.35 12.62
C TYR A 134 -11.78 -10.56 11.35
N PRO A 135 -12.28 -11.02 10.19
CA PRO A 135 -12.14 -10.27 8.95
C PRO A 135 -12.93 -8.97 9.01
N LEU A 136 -12.38 -7.92 8.40
CA LEU A 136 -13.06 -6.64 8.24
C LEU A 136 -13.58 -6.50 6.82
N VAL A 137 -14.79 -6.00 6.69
CA VAL A 137 -15.42 -5.66 5.41
C VAL A 137 -15.54 -4.14 5.33
N ASN A 138 -15.05 -3.55 4.26
CA ASN A 138 -15.32 -2.15 3.97
C ASN A 138 -16.75 -2.00 3.44
N VAL A 139 -17.56 -1.22 4.14
CA VAL A 139 -18.99 -1.05 3.80
C VAL A 139 -19.18 -0.15 2.60
N PHE A 140 -18.33 0.86 2.43
CA PHE A 140 -18.41 1.87 1.37
C PHE A 140 -17.10 1.97 0.58
N PRO A 141 -16.78 0.98 -0.28
CA PRO A 141 -15.47 0.90 -0.94
C PRO A 141 -15.08 2.14 -1.78
N ASN A 142 -16.07 2.91 -2.23
CA ASN A 142 -15.87 4.05 -3.13
C ASN A 142 -16.06 5.43 -2.45
N GLN A 143 -16.27 5.47 -1.13
CA GLN A 143 -16.52 6.70 -0.39
C GLN A 143 -15.63 6.79 0.86
N GLU A 144 -16.24 6.80 2.04
CA GLU A 144 -15.51 6.79 3.30
C GLU A 144 -15.00 5.40 3.64
N LYS A 145 -13.81 5.34 4.24
CA LYS A 145 -13.23 4.07 4.70
C LYS A 145 -13.86 3.69 6.04
N ILE A 146 -15.00 3.01 5.99
CA ILE A 146 -15.71 2.47 7.14
C ILE A 146 -15.67 0.95 7.06
N TRP A 147 -15.17 0.33 8.11
CA TRP A 147 -15.06 -1.11 8.19
C TRP A 147 -15.96 -1.66 9.29
N LEU A 148 -16.51 -2.84 9.03
CA LEU A 148 -17.25 -3.57 10.04
C LEU A 148 -16.81 -5.03 10.10
N THR A 149 -17.03 -5.63 11.26
CA THR A 149 -17.01 -7.08 11.44
C THR A 149 -18.14 -7.52 12.32
N TRP A 150 -18.65 -8.71 12.04
CA TRP A 150 -19.63 -9.38 12.85
C TRP A 150 -18.94 -10.42 13.75
N ILE A 151 -19.14 -10.28 15.06
CA ILE A 151 -18.71 -11.28 16.05
C ILE A 151 -19.93 -12.06 16.48
N SER A 152 -20.02 -13.31 15.98
CA SER A 152 -21.13 -14.19 16.32
C SER A 152 -21.11 -14.59 17.80
N ASN A 153 -22.29 -14.87 18.31
CA ASN A 153 -22.47 -15.34 19.69
C ASN A 153 -21.70 -16.62 19.93
N ASN A 154 -20.74 -16.61 20.84
CA ASN A 154 -20.29 -17.81 21.56
C ASN A 154 -19.52 -17.50 22.85
N GLN A 155 -19.08 -16.26 23.09
CA GLN A 155 -18.28 -15.97 24.29
C GLN A 155 -18.59 -14.63 24.98
N PHE A 156 -19.27 -13.68 24.34
CA PHE A 156 -19.44 -12.34 24.91
C PHE A 156 -20.89 -11.85 25.01
N THR A 157 -21.78 -12.26 24.13
CA THR A 157 -23.20 -11.84 24.14
C THR A 157 -24.10 -12.96 23.60
N GLN A 158 -25.39 -12.98 24.00
CA GLN A 158 -26.34 -13.98 23.47
C GLN A 158 -26.70 -13.77 22.00
N ASN A 159 -26.55 -12.57 21.44
CA ASN A 159 -27.08 -12.19 20.11
C ASN A 159 -26.00 -11.75 19.09
N GLY A 160 -24.70 -11.83 19.42
CA GLY A 160 -23.63 -11.32 18.58
C GLY A 160 -23.53 -9.80 18.60
N ILE A 161 -22.41 -9.27 18.11
CA ILE A 161 -22.15 -7.84 18.06
C ILE A 161 -21.54 -7.45 16.70
N ILE A 162 -21.81 -6.22 16.28
CA ILE A 162 -21.12 -5.58 15.14
C ILE A 162 -20.13 -4.59 15.73
N LEU A 163 -18.87 -4.71 15.30
CA LEU A 163 -17.86 -3.69 15.52
C LEU A 163 -17.73 -2.85 14.25
N LEU A 164 -17.86 -1.54 14.39
CA LEU A 164 -17.68 -0.57 13.32
C LEU A 164 -16.48 0.30 13.61
N ILE A 165 -15.61 0.45 12.62
CA ILE A 165 -14.39 1.27 12.65
C ILE A 165 -14.52 2.31 11.55
N ASP A 166 -14.57 3.56 11.93
CA ASP A 166 -14.66 4.72 11.03
C ASP A 166 -13.37 5.53 10.97
N ASN A 167 -12.44 5.25 11.90
CA ASN A 167 -11.16 5.92 11.97
C ASN A 167 -10.07 4.97 12.50
N LEU A 168 -8.80 5.41 12.44
CA LEU A 168 -7.65 4.64 12.94
C LEU A 168 -7.09 5.20 14.25
N GLU A 169 -7.86 5.99 14.98
CA GLU A 169 -7.46 6.55 16.28
C GLU A 169 -7.54 5.53 17.43
N GLY A 170 -8.00 4.31 17.14
CA GLY A 170 -8.12 3.23 18.12
C GLY A 170 -9.50 3.15 18.77
N TYR A 171 -10.48 3.87 18.27
CA TYR A 171 -11.87 3.78 18.72
C TYR A 171 -12.67 2.89 17.77
N CYS A 172 -13.66 2.19 18.31
CA CYS A 172 -14.65 1.46 17.53
C CYS A 172 -16.03 1.66 18.15
N SER A 173 -17.07 1.69 17.31
CA SER A 173 -18.45 1.68 17.75
C SER A 173 -18.94 0.24 17.82
N ILE A 174 -19.64 -0.09 18.90
CA ILE A 174 -20.19 -1.43 19.12
C ILE A 174 -21.71 -1.34 19.00
N TYR A 175 -22.29 -2.23 18.20
CA TYR A 175 -23.72 -2.35 18.01
C TYR A 175 -24.16 -3.77 18.33
N ASN A 176 -25.29 -3.89 18.98
CA ASN A 176 -26.00 -5.16 19.15
C ASN A 176 -27.35 -5.11 18.41
N ASP A 177 -28.20 -6.09 18.62
CA ASP A 177 -29.56 -6.16 18.08
C ASP A 177 -30.50 -5.07 18.60
N THR A 178 -30.15 -4.38 19.69
CA THR A 178 -30.96 -3.30 20.30
C THR A 178 -30.43 -1.90 19.98
N GLY A 179 -29.27 -1.77 19.32
CA GLY A 179 -28.67 -0.50 18.95
C GLY A 179 -27.22 -0.34 19.40
N GLN A 180 -26.72 0.90 19.41
CA GLN A 180 -25.34 1.22 19.83
C GLN A 180 -25.20 1.16 21.36
N PHE A 181 -24.03 0.64 21.81
CA PHE A 181 -23.61 0.67 23.20
C PHE A 181 -22.77 1.91 23.52
#